data_2c5e374b37f6059fbdcc4eabefa467e4
#
_entry.id   2c5e374b37f6059fbdcc4eabefa467e4
#
_cell.length_a   1.000
_cell.length_b   1.000
_cell.length_c   1.000
_cell.angle_alpha   90.00
_cell.angle_beta   90.00
_cell.angle_gamma   90.00
#
_symmetry.space_group_name_H-M   'P 1'
#
loop_
_entity.id
_entity.type
_entity.pdbx_description
1 polymer ?
#
loop_
_entity_poly.entity_id
_entity_poly.type
_entity_poly.pdbx_seq_one_letter_code
_entity_poly.pdbx_strand_id
1 'polypeptide(L)'
;MPATLQKILQKIKTDSTVVELQGLSGSSKALVVSMLSQIPEQPAEKIKPLVVVCESFDVAEVLLNDLYYFFGKEGVHFFPFWDVLPFDNFSPHKGLVAQRFKTLDALLNSEVRVLITTPNGMMQRFLPRAAFQKNTLSLSTDFVGGKQELRQQLLNSGYIQVDVVEDQGEFSAHGDIMDVFPLNQEKPVRMEFSENSELLYLKPFEIQTQRTAEAELTSLKILPGSEILFNQETIYFARQTLPSYRKECTPEVLRRLKESLQKSESFPGIESLSPLFYPKLETLFDYFPAEYLLVVDEENHITERAEHFYQEVFMEYELSKQQNKLTLSPEALFLTHRELESRLKESAQVYLKSKVPGKKSERTIYQLQFSDNQSLRTGFEHSKATSAAGHMVQLLQDWSKSGIPIILSAKNQTHADHFQQLLEDLGVESTVAGKEQVPKDCPWPKWLESNTFDGLKEKIPILCGNVSSGFRRLDADGQTQFILLTQEEVFGEKKRSRRLQRTQVQQVAGNLDDLREGDHVVHLDY
;
A
#
# COMPACT_ATOMS: atom_id res chain seq x y z
N MET A 1 -18.42 0.40 22.33
CA MET A 1 -17.52 -0.74 22.12
C MET A 1 -17.52 -1.62 23.34
N PRO A 2 -17.45 -2.94 23.21
CA PRO A 2 -17.28 -3.72 24.41
C PRO A 2 -15.93 -3.40 25.02
N ALA A 3 -15.97 -3.16 26.30
CA ALA A 3 -14.80 -3.08 27.19
C ALA A 3 -13.78 -4.22 26.94
N THR A 4 -14.24 -5.30 26.33
CA THR A 4 -13.42 -6.47 25.97
C THR A 4 -12.37 -6.19 24.93
N LEU A 5 -12.71 -5.51 23.81
CA LEU A 5 -11.74 -5.25 22.74
C LEU A 5 -10.71 -4.19 23.17
N GLN A 6 -11.14 -3.14 23.84
CA GLN A 6 -10.21 -2.16 24.44
C GLN A 6 -9.26 -2.82 25.45
N LYS A 7 -9.78 -3.71 26.33
CA LYS A 7 -8.93 -4.47 27.27
C LYS A 7 -7.93 -5.37 26.56
N ILE A 8 -8.35 -6.05 25.46
CA ILE A 8 -7.47 -6.88 24.65
C ILE A 8 -6.35 -6.02 24.06
N LEU A 9 -6.72 -4.91 23.47
CA LEU A 9 -5.79 -3.99 22.82
C LEU A 9 -4.81 -3.36 23.84
N GLN A 10 -5.29 -3.00 25.00
CA GLN A 10 -4.45 -2.51 26.10
C GLN A 10 -3.47 -3.59 26.57
N LYS A 11 -3.93 -4.84 26.68
CA LYS A 11 -3.10 -5.97 27.11
C LYS A 11 -2.00 -6.32 26.11
N ILE A 12 -2.27 -6.23 24.79
CA ILE A 12 -1.25 -6.39 23.72
C ILE A 12 -0.11 -5.38 23.91
N LYS A 13 -0.45 -4.15 24.30
CA LYS A 13 0.53 -3.08 24.49
C LYS A 13 1.33 -3.19 25.77
N THR A 14 0.71 -3.65 26.87
CA THR A 14 1.36 -3.68 28.18
C THR A 14 2.14 -4.95 28.46
N ASP A 15 1.68 -6.10 27.97
CA ASP A 15 2.18 -7.41 28.43
C ASP A 15 3.16 -8.07 27.45
N SER A 16 3.43 -7.48 26.27
CA SER A 16 4.26 -8.08 25.18
C SER A 16 3.84 -9.51 24.80
N THR A 17 2.61 -9.90 25.13
CA THR A 17 2.08 -11.24 24.85
C THR A 17 1.62 -11.34 23.40
N VAL A 18 2.03 -12.41 22.72
CA VAL A 18 1.55 -12.72 21.37
C VAL A 18 0.08 -13.17 21.44
N VAL A 19 -0.78 -12.49 20.67
CA VAL A 19 -2.22 -12.76 20.66
C VAL A 19 -2.71 -13.20 19.29
N GLU A 20 -3.78 -13.99 19.29
CA GLU A 20 -4.49 -14.40 18.09
C GLU A 20 -5.94 -13.92 18.16
N LEU A 21 -6.34 -13.07 17.20
CA LEU A 21 -7.69 -12.54 17.06
C LEU A 21 -8.44 -13.37 16.02
N GLN A 22 -9.46 -14.10 16.45
CA GLN A 22 -10.23 -15.02 15.59
C GLN A 22 -11.66 -14.53 15.38
N GLY A 23 -12.31 -15.07 14.32
CA GLY A 23 -13.71 -14.76 14.00
C GLY A 23 -13.86 -13.38 13.36
N LEU A 24 -12.93 -13.02 12.48
CA LEU A 24 -12.97 -11.81 11.66
C LEU A 24 -13.57 -12.13 10.30
N SER A 25 -14.48 -11.29 9.80
CA SER A 25 -15.20 -11.48 8.55
C SER A 25 -15.41 -10.17 7.82
N GLY A 26 -15.30 -10.19 6.49
CA GLY A 26 -15.48 -8.99 5.66
C GLY A 26 -14.52 -7.88 6.06
N SER A 27 -14.98 -6.64 6.01
CA SER A 27 -14.17 -5.47 6.37
C SER A 27 -13.90 -5.32 7.88
N SER A 28 -14.36 -6.26 8.73
CA SER A 28 -14.07 -6.21 10.16
C SER A 28 -12.57 -6.30 10.49
N LYS A 29 -11.74 -6.90 9.61
CA LYS A 29 -10.27 -6.88 9.75
C LYS A 29 -9.75 -5.45 9.73
N ALA A 30 -10.18 -4.64 8.77
CA ALA A 30 -9.80 -3.23 8.68
C ALA A 30 -10.26 -2.42 9.88
N LEU A 31 -11.49 -2.67 10.37
CA LEU A 31 -11.99 -2.05 11.59
C LEU A 31 -11.07 -2.37 12.78
N VAL A 32 -10.70 -3.64 12.99
CA VAL A 32 -9.81 -4.05 14.07
C VAL A 32 -8.42 -3.44 13.93
N VAL A 33 -7.84 -3.44 12.74
CA VAL A 33 -6.55 -2.79 12.44
C VAL A 33 -6.61 -1.29 12.73
N SER A 34 -7.68 -0.61 12.31
CA SER A 34 -7.87 0.82 12.60
C SER A 34 -7.91 1.11 14.09
N MET A 35 -8.51 0.23 14.86
CA MET A 35 -8.59 0.34 16.33
C MET A 35 -7.24 0.07 17.01
N LEU A 36 -6.48 -0.93 16.51
CA LEU A 36 -5.13 -1.20 17.01
C LEU A 36 -4.20 0.01 16.81
N SER A 37 -4.36 0.74 15.71
CA SER A 37 -3.53 1.91 15.38
C SER A 37 -3.87 3.18 16.17
N GLN A 38 -5.08 3.26 16.74
CA GLN A 38 -5.59 4.46 17.43
C GLN A 38 -5.40 4.48 18.92
N ILE A 39 -4.94 3.39 19.54
CA ILE A 39 -4.78 3.35 20.99
C ILE A 39 -3.64 4.29 21.36
N PRO A 40 -3.90 5.46 21.99
CA PRO A 40 -2.83 6.32 22.46
C PRO A 40 -2.12 5.60 23.62
N GLU A 41 -0.85 5.39 23.48
CA GLU A 41 0.04 5.42 24.63
C GLU A 41 -0.04 6.85 25.15
N GLN A 42 0.21 7.14 26.39
CA GLN A 42 0.01 8.45 27.03
C GLN A 42 0.22 9.68 26.10
N PRO A 43 -0.43 10.85 26.34
CA PRO A 43 -0.50 11.98 25.38
C PRO A 43 0.83 12.55 24.86
N ALA A 44 1.99 12.05 25.32
CA ALA A 44 3.33 12.49 24.97
C ALA A 44 4.19 11.41 24.25
N GLU A 45 3.70 10.18 24.08
CA GLU A 45 4.49 9.11 23.43
C GLU A 45 4.27 9.06 21.91
N LYS A 46 5.36 8.83 21.16
CA LYS A 46 5.30 8.61 19.72
C LYS A 46 4.44 7.38 19.42
N ILE A 47 3.48 7.54 18.51
CA ILE A 47 2.62 6.44 18.05
C ILE A 47 3.51 5.38 17.39
N LYS A 48 3.44 4.12 17.87
CA LYS A 48 4.11 2.99 17.24
C LYS A 48 3.41 2.66 15.93
N PRO A 49 4.12 2.59 14.79
CA PRO A 49 3.51 2.19 13.54
C PRO A 49 3.02 0.74 13.63
N LEU A 50 1.87 0.50 13.02
CA LEU A 50 1.29 -0.83 12.84
C LEU A 50 1.69 -1.35 11.45
N VAL A 51 2.36 -2.49 11.39
CA VAL A 51 2.74 -3.15 10.14
C VAL A 51 1.86 -4.37 9.93
N VAL A 52 1.10 -4.42 8.85
CA VAL A 52 0.21 -5.54 8.51
C VAL A 52 0.77 -6.29 7.31
N VAL A 53 1.02 -7.57 7.48
CA VAL A 53 1.45 -8.46 6.39
C VAL A 53 0.24 -9.24 5.90
N CYS A 54 -0.16 -9.01 4.64
CA CYS A 54 -1.25 -9.71 3.95
C CYS A 54 -0.69 -10.75 2.99
N GLU A 55 -1.44 -11.82 2.71
CA GLU A 55 -0.99 -12.94 1.87
C GLU A 55 -0.65 -12.56 0.42
N SER A 56 -1.38 -11.57 -0.13
CA SER A 56 -1.26 -11.17 -1.54
C SER A 56 -1.53 -9.68 -1.73
N PHE A 57 -1.21 -9.18 -2.93
CA PHE A 57 -1.50 -7.82 -3.35
C PHE A 57 -3.01 -7.53 -3.30
N ASP A 58 -3.84 -8.43 -3.83
CA ASP A 58 -5.29 -8.24 -3.89
C ASP A 58 -5.91 -8.11 -2.48
N VAL A 59 -5.46 -8.96 -1.54
CA VAL A 59 -5.90 -8.87 -0.13
C VAL A 59 -5.40 -7.59 0.53
N ALA A 60 -4.17 -7.18 0.25
CA ALA A 60 -3.61 -5.93 0.76
C ALA A 60 -4.36 -4.70 0.20
N GLU A 61 -4.73 -4.69 -1.08
CA GLU A 61 -5.50 -3.61 -1.71
C GLU A 61 -6.91 -3.50 -1.11
N VAL A 62 -7.58 -4.65 -0.89
CA VAL A 62 -8.87 -4.69 -0.21
C VAL A 62 -8.78 -4.11 1.19
N LEU A 63 -7.78 -4.55 1.98
CA LEU A 63 -7.56 -4.04 3.34
C LEU A 63 -7.23 -2.54 3.35
N LEU A 64 -6.43 -2.08 2.39
CA LEU A 64 -6.07 -0.65 2.22
C LEU A 64 -7.31 0.21 1.98
N ASN A 65 -8.18 -0.22 1.05
CA ASN A 65 -9.42 0.50 0.74
C ASN A 65 -10.38 0.51 1.94
N ASP A 66 -10.53 -0.61 2.63
CA ASP A 66 -11.33 -0.70 3.84
C ASP A 66 -10.77 0.17 4.98
N LEU A 67 -9.42 0.26 5.11
CA LEU A 67 -8.79 1.15 6.07
C LEU A 67 -9.04 2.62 5.74
N TYR A 68 -9.03 3.01 4.47
CA TYR A 68 -9.39 4.38 4.09
C TYR A 68 -10.82 4.74 4.49
N TYR A 69 -11.72 3.77 4.52
CA TYR A 69 -13.10 3.96 5.00
C TYR A 69 -13.15 4.15 6.52
N PHE A 70 -12.47 3.29 7.30
CA PHE A 70 -12.54 3.31 8.77
C PHE A 70 -11.59 4.29 9.44
N PHE A 71 -10.46 4.58 8.82
CA PHE A 71 -9.36 5.32 9.43
C PHE A 71 -9.04 6.63 8.71
N GLY A 72 -9.30 6.70 7.41
CA GLY A 72 -8.82 7.76 6.53
C GLY A 72 -7.53 7.40 5.81
N LYS A 73 -7.06 8.31 4.97
CA LYS A 73 -5.86 8.07 4.13
C LYS A 73 -4.56 8.49 4.82
N GLU A 74 -4.64 9.44 5.76
CA GLU A 74 -3.47 10.02 6.40
C GLU A 74 -2.74 8.99 7.27
N GLY A 75 -1.44 8.85 7.03
CA GLY A 75 -0.59 7.90 7.74
C GLY A 75 -0.80 6.42 7.36
N VAL A 76 -1.65 6.11 6.36
CA VAL A 76 -1.85 4.76 5.85
C VAL A 76 -1.05 4.58 4.56
N HIS A 77 -0.12 3.63 4.59
CA HIS A 77 0.82 3.39 3.50
C HIS A 77 0.78 1.93 3.05
N PHE A 78 1.06 1.72 1.76
CA PHE A 78 1.27 0.39 1.19
C PHE A 78 2.67 0.29 0.60
N PHE A 79 3.43 -0.74 1.00
CA PHE A 79 4.74 -1.05 0.45
C PHE A 79 4.61 -2.23 -0.52
N PRO A 80 4.58 -1.98 -1.85
CA PRO A 80 4.42 -3.01 -2.85
C PRO A 80 5.74 -3.76 -3.11
N PHE A 81 5.61 -4.98 -3.64
CA PHE A 81 6.67 -5.68 -4.33
C PHE A 81 6.81 -5.16 -5.78
N TRP A 82 7.90 -5.47 -6.47
CA TRP A 82 8.05 -5.18 -7.90
C TRP A 82 6.97 -5.90 -8.73
N ASP A 83 6.60 -5.29 -9.85
CA ASP A 83 5.71 -5.86 -10.87
C ASP A 83 6.43 -6.74 -11.89
N VAL A 84 7.75 -6.90 -11.75
CA VAL A 84 8.62 -7.74 -12.56
C VAL A 84 9.33 -8.75 -11.68
N LEU A 85 9.59 -9.93 -12.21
CA LEU A 85 10.43 -10.91 -11.56
C LEU A 85 11.91 -10.53 -11.70
N PRO A 86 12.78 -10.94 -10.76
CA PRO A 86 14.21 -10.77 -10.93
C PRO A 86 14.69 -11.56 -12.15
N PHE A 87 15.77 -11.09 -12.75
CA PHE A 87 16.38 -11.65 -13.96
C PHE A 87 15.63 -11.38 -15.27
N ASP A 88 14.49 -10.72 -15.24
CA ASP A 88 13.87 -10.14 -16.42
C ASP A 88 14.70 -9.00 -16.99
N ASN A 89 14.51 -8.72 -18.29
CA ASN A 89 15.15 -7.58 -18.94
C ASN A 89 14.35 -6.27 -18.76
N PHE A 90 13.47 -6.22 -17.78
CA PHE A 90 12.60 -5.07 -17.49
C PHE A 90 12.88 -4.54 -16.10
N SER A 91 12.85 -3.21 -15.97
CA SER A 91 12.87 -2.55 -14.68
C SER A 91 11.45 -2.40 -14.12
N PRO A 92 11.28 -2.35 -12.78
CA PRO A 92 10.00 -2.08 -12.15
C PRO A 92 9.41 -0.75 -12.63
N HIS A 93 8.09 -0.70 -12.72
CA HIS A 93 7.39 0.52 -13.11
C HIS A 93 7.73 1.68 -12.15
N LYS A 94 8.07 2.86 -12.69
CA LYS A 94 8.47 4.05 -11.90
C LYS A 94 7.46 4.41 -10.81
N GLY A 95 6.16 4.26 -11.06
CA GLY A 95 5.12 4.50 -10.07
C GLY A 95 5.20 3.59 -8.84
N LEU A 96 5.62 2.31 -9.01
CA LEU A 96 5.85 1.40 -7.89
C LEU A 96 7.07 1.81 -7.08
N VAL A 97 8.17 2.18 -7.75
CA VAL A 97 9.38 2.70 -7.09
C VAL A 97 9.03 3.97 -6.30
N ALA A 98 8.24 4.87 -6.89
CA ALA A 98 7.75 6.08 -6.22
C ALA A 98 6.92 5.76 -4.97
N GLN A 99 6.00 4.80 -5.05
CA GLN A 99 5.18 4.38 -3.91
C GLN A 99 6.03 3.75 -2.80
N ARG A 100 7.00 2.90 -3.15
CA ARG A 100 7.97 2.31 -2.21
C ARG A 100 8.75 3.41 -1.50
N PHE A 101 9.33 4.34 -2.24
CA PHE A 101 10.15 5.43 -1.68
C PHE A 101 9.35 6.41 -0.83
N LYS A 102 8.11 6.76 -1.22
CA LYS A 102 7.18 7.53 -0.36
C LYS A 102 6.94 6.82 0.98
N THR A 103 6.77 5.51 0.95
CA THR A 103 6.55 4.70 2.15
C THR A 103 7.81 4.63 3.02
N LEU A 104 9.00 4.43 2.43
CA LEU A 104 10.27 4.42 3.16
C LEU A 104 10.56 5.79 3.80
N ASP A 105 10.29 6.86 3.08
CA ASP A 105 10.43 8.22 3.59
C ASP A 105 9.50 8.49 4.77
N ALA A 106 8.23 8.10 4.66
CA ALA A 106 7.26 8.23 5.74
C ALA A 106 7.66 7.41 6.98
N LEU A 107 8.21 6.20 6.80
CA LEU A 107 8.77 5.39 7.90
C LEU A 107 9.90 6.11 8.62
N LEU A 108 10.85 6.69 7.86
CA LEU A 108 12.01 7.39 8.41
C LEU A 108 11.63 8.67 9.15
N ASN A 109 10.53 9.32 8.74
CA ASN A 109 10.02 10.54 9.39
C ASN A 109 8.99 10.27 10.49
N SER A 110 8.68 9.00 10.80
CA SER A 110 7.65 8.63 11.78
C SER A 110 6.24 9.13 11.42
N GLU A 111 5.93 9.19 10.12
CA GLU A 111 4.63 9.62 9.57
C GLU A 111 3.68 8.43 9.35
N VAL A 112 4.20 7.20 9.41
CA VAL A 112 3.41 5.98 9.22
C VAL A 112 2.64 5.63 10.49
N ARG A 113 1.33 5.47 10.35
CA ARG A 113 0.45 4.90 11.37
C ARG A 113 0.12 3.44 11.07
N VAL A 114 -0.22 3.15 9.81
CA VAL A 114 -0.47 1.79 9.33
C VAL A 114 0.31 1.58 8.04
N LEU A 115 1.14 0.55 8.02
CA LEU A 115 1.84 0.06 6.84
C LEU A 115 1.26 -1.29 6.45
N ILE A 116 0.84 -1.44 5.21
CA ILE A 116 0.42 -2.71 4.65
C ILE A 116 1.51 -3.19 3.69
N THR A 117 1.79 -4.49 3.71
CA THR A 117 2.73 -5.12 2.78
C THR A 117 2.40 -6.60 2.56
N THR A 118 3.17 -7.28 1.73
CA THR A 118 3.03 -8.70 1.40
C THR A 118 4.32 -9.46 1.71
N PRO A 119 4.31 -10.81 1.75
CA PRO A 119 5.51 -11.61 1.93
C PRO A 119 6.61 -11.25 0.92
N ASN A 120 6.24 -11.06 -0.36
CA ASN A 120 7.18 -10.70 -1.41
C ASN A 120 7.88 -9.36 -1.12
N GLY A 121 7.13 -8.34 -0.66
CA GLY A 121 7.69 -7.05 -0.26
C GLY A 121 8.59 -7.13 0.97
N MET A 122 8.27 -8.03 1.93
CA MET A 122 9.09 -8.25 3.13
C MET A 122 10.38 -9.03 2.84
N MET A 123 10.35 -9.95 1.86
CA MET A 123 11.51 -10.77 1.49
C MET A 123 12.53 -10.01 0.67
N GLN A 124 12.10 -8.99 -0.07
CA GLN A 124 12.97 -8.27 -0.99
C GLN A 124 14.05 -7.47 -0.26
N ARG A 125 15.30 -7.57 -0.79
CA ARG A 125 16.43 -6.73 -0.41
C ARG A 125 16.55 -5.58 -1.39
N PHE A 126 16.82 -4.39 -0.88
CA PHE A 126 16.87 -3.18 -1.70
C PHE A 126 17.82 -2.15 -1.11
N LEU A 127 17.82 -0.94 -1.64
CA LEU A 127 18.63 0.21 -1.28
C LEU A 127 18.80 0.34 0.25
N PRO A 128 20.02 0.45 0.78
CA PRO A 128 20.25 0.64 2.22
C PRO A 128 19.71 1.98 2.71
N ARG A 129 19.17 1.99 3.93
CA ARG A 129 18.63 3.17 4.60
C ARG A 129 19.60 4.36 4.57
N ALA A 130 20.86 4.13 4.85
CA ALA A 130 21.89 5.17 4.82
C ALA A 130 22.05 5.79 3.42
N ALA A 131 22.03 4.95 2.37
CA ALA A 131 22.12 5.43 0.99
C ALA A 131 20.84 6.19 0.58
N PHE A 132 19.66 5.73 0.98
CA PHE A 132 18.40 6.43 0.76
C PHE A 132 18.42 7.83 1.39
N GLN A 133 18.78 7.93 2.68
CA GLN A 133 18.81 9.21 3.39
C GLN A 133 19.86 10.18 2.82
N LYS A 134 21.06 9.68 2.49
CA LYS A 134 22.17 10.48 1.92
C LYS A 134 21.79 11.10 0.55
N ASN A 135 20.96 10.41 -0.25
CA ASN A 135 20.58 10.85 -1.58
C ASN A 135 19.16 11.46 -1.65
N THR A 136 18.53 11.67 -0.50
CA THR A 136 17.32 12.50 -0.38
C THR A 136 17.72 13.96 -0.27
N LEU A 137 17.26 14.80 -1.21
CA LEU A 137 17.58 16.22 -1.24
C LEU A 137 16.47 17.03 -0.58
N SER A 138 16.86 18.09 0.13
CA SER A 138 15.93 19.10 0.65
C SER A 138 16.34 20.46 0.12
N LEU A 139 15.47 21.06 -0.67
CA LEU A 139 15.68 22.36 -1.29
C LEU A 139 14.79 23.40 -0.62
N SER A 140 15.31 24.60 -0.43
CA SER A 140 14.58 25.81 -0.07
C SER A 140 15.22 26.98 -0.81
N THR A 141 14.64 28.16 -0.73
CA THR A 141 15.23 29.37 -1.32
C THR A 141 16.62 29.71 -0.75
N ASP A 142 16.99 29.13 0.39
CA ASP A 142 18.32 29.26 1.00
C ASP A 142 19.35 28.25 0.43
N PHE A 143 19.01 27.51 -0.63
CA PHE A 143 19.91 26.54 -1.25
C PHE A 143 21.14 27.23 -1.87
N VAL A 144 22.34 26.86 -1.43
CA VAL A 144 23.61 27.52 -1.77
C VAL A 144 24.36 26.82 -2.93
N GLY A 145 23.98 25.59 -3.31
CA GLY A 145 24.76 24.75 -4.24
C GLY A 145 24.70 25.17 -5.71
N GLY A 146 23.77 26.01 -6.09
CA GLY A 146 23.58 26.44 -7.47
C GLY A 146 23.08 25.36 -8.42
N LYS A 147 22.75 25.78 -9.65
CA LYS A 147 22.12 24.92 -10.67
C LYS A 147 22.97 23.69 -11.07
N GLN A 148 24.28 23.88 -11.24
CA GLN A 148 25.17 22.79 -11.70
C GLN A 148 25.36 21.71 -10.62
N GLU A 149 25.44 22.11 -9.37
CA GLU A 149 25.53 21.16 -8.26
C GLU A 149 24.23 20.37 -8.13
N LEU A 150 23.07 21.05 -8.17
CA LEU A 150 21.77 20.37 -8.13
C LEU A 150 21.60 19.41 -9.30
N ARG A 151 22.00 19.80 -10.51
CA ARG A 151 22.00 18.91 -11.68
C ARG A 151 22.80 17.63 -11.41
N GLN A 152 23.99 17.76 -10.84
CA GLN A 152 24.83 16.60 -10.53
C GLN A 152 24.23 15.75 -9.41
N GLN A 153 23.63 16.36 -8.40
CA GLN A 153 22.94 15.66 -7.31
C GLN A 153 21.75 14.86 -7.85
N LEU A 154 20.94 15.41 -8.76
CA LEU A 154 19.83 14.72 -9.38
C LEU A 154 20.30 13.50 -10.21
N LEU A 155 21.33 13.66 -11.04
CA LEU A 155 21.92 12.53 -11.79
C LEU A 155 22.43 11.44 -10.84
N ASN A 156 23.15 11.81 -9.78
CA ASN A 156 23.68 10.88 -8.79
C ASN A 156 22.56 10.15 -8.02
N SER A 157 21.41 10.78 -7.87
CA SER A 157 20.22 10.23 -7.20
C SER A 157 19.32 9.42 -8.14
N GLY A 158 19.73 9.20 -9.40
CA GLY A 158 19.03 8.34 -10.35
C GLY A 158 17.92 9.03 -11.16
N TYR A 159 17.90 10.38 -11.19
CA TYR A 159 17.03 11.13 -12.09
C TYR A 159 17.57 11.13 -13.51
N ILE A 160 16.67 11.11 -14.49
CA ILE A 160 17.00 11.12 -15.91
C ILE A 160 16.88 12.55 -16.44
N GLN A 161 17.94 13.04 -17.09
CA GLN A 161 17.86 14.34 -17.76
C GLN A 161 17.19 14.20 -19.11
N VAL A 162 16.15 15.01 -19.34
CA VAL A 162 15.35 15.07 -20.57
C VAL A 162 15.26 16.52 -21.06
N ASP A 163 14.79 16.72 -22.28
CA ASP A 163 14.54 18.07 -22.82
C ASP A 163 13.28 18.67 -22.20
N VAL A 164 12.21 17.89 -22.04
CA VAL A 164 10.94 18.29 -21.43
C VAL A 164 10.54 17.25 -20.41
N VAL A 165 10.17 17.68 -19.20
CA VAL A 165 9.74 16.79 -18.11
C VAL A 165 8.30 16.36 -18.34
N GLU A 166 8.07 15.05 -18.40
CA GLU A 166 6.75 14.42 -18.57
C GLU A 166 6.44 13.41 -17.48
N ASP A 167 7.45 12.67 -17.00
CA ASP A 167 7.29 11.58 -16.05
C ASP A 167 8.03 11.82 -14.73
N GLN A 168 7.55 11.17 -13.66
CA GLN A 168 8.25 11.15 -12.37
C GLN A 168 9.66 10.55 -12.53
N GLY A 169 10.65 11.14 -11.85
CA GLY A 169 12.05 10.75 -11.94
C GLY A 169 12.81 11.43 -13.09
N GLU A 170 12.21 12.41 -13.76
CA GLU A 170 12.83 13.21 -14.81
C GLU A 170 13.15 14.61 -14.33
N PHE A 171 14.15 15.22 -14.98
CA PHE A 171 14.45 16.65 -14.83
C PHE A 171 14.97 17.22 -16.13
N SER A 172 14.76 18.53 -16.34
CA SER A 172 15.33 19.28 -17.45
C SER A 172 16.10 20.51 -16.94
N ALA A 173 17.04 21.02 -17.73
CA ALA A 173 17.86 22.16 -17.35
C ALA A 173 18.17 23.04 -18.56
N HIS A 174 17.44 24.15 -18.69
CA HIS A 174 17.56 25.11 -19.79
C HIS A 174 17.76 26.54 -19.29
N GLY A 175 18.77 27.24 -19.81
CA GLY A 175 19.08 28.61 -19.36
C GLY A 175 19.19 28.68 -17.83
N ASP A 176 18.42 29.53 -17.20
CA ASP A 176 18.36 29.68 -15.73
C ASP A 176 17.26 28.82 -15.07
N ILE A 177 16.52 28.06 -15.86
CA ILE A 177 15.42 27.25 -15.41
C ILE A 177 15.87 25.78 -15.23
N MET A 178 15.36 25.13 -14.20
CA MET A 178 15.41 23.70 -13.99
C MET A 178 14.03 23.21 -13.59
N ASP A 179 13.53 22.22 -14.31
CA ASP A 179 12.29 21.51 -13.99
C ASP A 179 12.62 20.13 -13.45
N VAL A 180 11.94 19.69 -12.42
CA VAL A 180 12.09 18.35 -11.84
C VAL A 180 10.73 17.77 -11.50
N PHE A 181 10.55 16.46 -11.74
CA PHE A 181 9.36 15.75 -11.30
C PHE A 181 9.75 14.72 -10.22
N PRO A 182 9.75 15.15 -8.95
CA PRO A 182 10.12 14.25 -7.86
C PRO A 182 9.14 13.08 -7.71
N LEU A 183 9.63 11.92 -7.30
CA LEU A 183 8.81 10.72 -7.10
C LEU A 183 7.72 10.90 -6.03
N ASN A 184 7.93 11.81 -5.08
CA ASN A 184 7.01 12.09 -3.97
C ASN A 184 6.02 13.22 -4.25
N GLN A 185 6.05 13.84 -5.42
CA GLN A 185 5.15 14.93 -5.81
C GLN A 185 4.11 14.43 -6.83
N GLU A 186 2.94 15.09 -6.85
CA GLU A 186 1.90 14.87 -7.85
C GLU A 186 2.10 15.69 -9.13
N LYS A 187 2.88 16.76 -9.03
CA LYS A 187 3.19 17.69 -10.12
C LYS A 187 4.69 17.97 -10.17
N PRO A 188 5.24 18.19 -11.36
CA PRO A 188 6.61 18.68 -11.48
C PRO A 188 6.75 20.08 -10.90
N VAL A 189 7.98 20.43 -10.53
CA VAL A 189 8.34 21.71 -9.94
C VAL A 189 9.37 22.41 -10.79
N ARG A 190 9.10 23.66 -11.16
CA ARG A 190 9.99 24.60 -11.85
C ARG A 190 10.77 25.40 -10.86
N MET A 191 12.06 25.48 -11.07
CA MET A 191 13.04 26.25 -10.31
C MET A 191 13.69 27.28 -11.22
N GLU A 192 13.85 28.50 -10.75
CA GLU A 192 14.62 29.53 -11.44
C GLU A 192 15.83 29.94 -10.58
N PHE A 193 16.96 30.11 -11.24
CA PHE A 193 18.22 30.51 -10.60
C PHE A 193 18.62 31.90 -11.07
N SER A 194 19.20 32.70 -10.17
CA SER A 194 19.79 33.97 -10.51
C SER A 194 21.14 33.80 -11.23
N GLU A 195 21.66 34.86 -11.84
CA GLU A 195 23.04 34.90 -12.40
C GLU A 195 24.10 34.50 -11.34
N ASN A 196 23.84 34.76 -10.07
CA ASN A 196 24.69 34.37 -8.94
C ASN A 196 24.45 32.93 -8.46
N SER A 197 23.67 32.14 -9.20
CA SER A 197 23.32 30.76 -8.87
C SER A 197 22.46 30.59 -7.60
N GLU A 198 21.74 31.62 -7.17
CA GLU A 198 20.79 31.56 -6.06
C GLU A 198 19.44 31.04 -6.57
N LEU A 199 18.79 30.17 -5.80
CA LEU A 199 17.45 29.67 -6.10
C LEU A 199 16.41 30.74 -5.79
N LEU A 200 15.72 31.24 -6.81
CA LEU A 200 14.78 32.36 -6.70
C LEU A 200 13.39 31.90 -6.27
N TYR A 201 12.88 30.81 -6.85
CA TYR A 201 11.57 30.26 -6.49
C TYR A 201 11.45 28.77 -6.80
N LEU A 202 10.44 28.14 -6.21
CA LEU A 202 9.98 26.77 -6.42
C LEU A 202 8.49 26.82 -6.73
N LYS A 203 8.08 26.50 -7.98
CA LYS A 203 6.67 26.56 -8.41
C LYS A 203 6.22 25.24 -9.05
N PRO A 204 5.16 24.59 -8.56
CA PRO A 204 4.54 23.50 -9.29
C PRO A 204 4.05 23.97 -10.67
N PHE A 205 4.07 23.09 -11.66
CA PHE A 205 3.52 23.39 -12.98
C PHE A 205 2.74 22.21 -13.55
N GLU A 206 1.90 22.51 -14.55
CA GLU A 206 1.11 21.51 -15.26
C GLU A 206 1.87 21.00 -16.49
N ILE A 207 1.99 19.68 -16.62
CA ILE A 207 2.73 19.02 -17.72
C ILE A 207 2.18 19.43 -19.07
N GLN A 208 0.85 19.36 -19.26
CA GLN A 208 0.21 19.61 -20.55
C GLN A 208 0.33 21.06 -21.03
N THR A 209 0.30 22.02 -20.14
CA THR A 209 0.30 23.44 -20.48
C THR A 209 1.63 24.12 -20.23
N GLN A 210 2.54 23.49 -19.50
CA GLN A 210 3.82 24.04 -19.05
C GLN A 210 3.68 25.33 -18.20
N ARG A 211 2.46 25.61 -17.68
CA ARG A 211 2.18 26.80 -16.89
C ARG A 211 2.41 26.53 -15.40
N THR A 212 3.14 27.41 -14.75
CA THR A 212 3.37 27.37 -13.32
C THR A 212 2.12 27.78 -12.55
N ALA A 213 1.93 27.18 -11.36
CA ALA A 213 0.94 27.63 -10.40
C ALA A 213 1.30 29.00 -9.83
N GLU A 214 0.31 29.74 -9.33
CA GLU A 214 0.55 31.02 -8.63
C GLU A 214 1.24 30.81 -7.28
N ALA A 215 0.92 29.71 -6.59
CA ALA A 215 1.46 29.39 -5.28
C ALA A 215 2.90 28.87 -5.38
N GLU A 216 3.78 29.44 -4.57
CA GLU A 216 5.18 29.03 -4.41
C GLU A 216 5.30 28.00 -3.27
N LEU A 217 6.22 27.06 -3.44
CA LEU A 217 6.63 26.15 -2.37
C LEU A 217 7.74 26.82 -1.53
N THR A 218 7.65 26.72 -0.23
CA THR A 218 8.72 27.19 0.67
C THR A 218 9.90 26.22 0.71
N SER A 219 9.65 24.95 0.46
CA SER A 219 10.66 23.89 0.40
C SER A 219 10.21 22.77 -0.50
N LEU A 220 11.16 22.02 -1.04
CA LEU A 220 10.95 20.85 -1.88
C LEU A 220 11.84 19.72 -1.42
N LYS A 221 11.25 18.59 -1.05
CA LYS A 221 11.95 17.34 -0.77
C LYS A 221 11.95 16.49 -2.04
N ILE A 222 13.12 16.01 -2.43
CA ILE A 222 13.31 15.17 -3.61
C ILE A 222 13.88 13.84 -3.13
N LEU A 223 13.11 12.76 -3.27
CA LEU A 223 13.54 11.41 -2.97
C LEU A 223 14.45 10.87 -4.08
N PRO A 224 15.28 9.84 -3.84
CA PRO A 224 16.03 9.19 -4.91
C PRO A 224 15.13 8.76 -6.08
N GLY A 225 15.61 8.83 -7.31
CA GLY A 225 14.85 8.48 -8.53
C GLY A 225 14.92 7.00 -8.92
N SER A 226 15.81 6.23 -8.27
CA SER A 226 16.06 4.82 -8.59
C SER A 226 16.55 4.05 -7.36
N GLU A 227 16.30 2.75 -7.32
CA GLU A 227 16.87 1.84 -6.29
C GLU A 227 18.36 1.59 -6.49
N ILE A 228 18.89 1.85 -7.70
CA ILE A 228 20.32 1.84 -7.98
C ILE A 228 20.78 3.26 -8.27
N LEU A 229 21.69 3.75 -7.46
CA LEU A 229 22.25 5.08 -7.57
C LEU A 229 23.59 5.03 -8.30
N PHE A 230 23.81 5.99 -9.22
CA PHE A 230 25.06 6.10 -9.98
C PHE A 230 25.93 7.25 -9.46
N ASN A 231 26.24 7.23 -8.15
CA ASN A 231 27.17 8.16 -7.55
C ASN A 231 28.59 7.56 -7.45
N GLN A 232 29.55 8.37 -7.05
CA GLN A 232 30.95 7.95 -6.98
C GLN A 232 31.16 6.72 -6.09
N GLU A 233 30.44 6.62 -4.97
CA GLU A 233 30.56 5.54 -4.00
C GLU A 233 30.04 4.21 -4.55
N THR A 234 28.85 4.20 -5.13
CA THR A 234 28.23 3.00 -5.71
C THR A 234 28.96 2.52 -6.97
N ILE A 235 29.41 3.44 -7.83
CA ILE A 235 30.23 3.12 -9.00
C ILE A 235 31.59 2.54 -8.58
N TYR A 236 32.22 3.15 -7.57
CA TYR A 236 33.49 2.63 -7.04
C TYR A 236 33.28 1.20 -6.50
N PHE A 237 32.26 0.98 -5.69
CA PHE A 237 31.97 -0.34 -5.14
C PHE A 237 31.66 -1.36 -6.24
N ALA A 238 30.85 -1.01 -7.22
CA ALA A 238 30.52 -1.88 -8.36
C ALA A 238 31.77 -2.27 -9.16
N ARG A 239 32.70 -1.34 -9.38
CA ARG A 239 33.99 -1.63 -10.05
C ARG A 239 34.87 -2.58 -9.26
N GLN A 240 34.87 -2.51 -7.93
CA GLN A 240 35.61 -3.44 -7.07
C GLN A 240 34.97 -4.83 -7.01
N THR A 241 33.65 -4.89 -7.02
CA THR A 241 32.86 -6.12 -6.87
C THR A 241 32.75 -6.92 -8.16
N LEU A 242 32.64 -6.22 -9.31
CA LEU A 242 32.44 -6.81 -10.63
C LEU A 242 33.43 -7.94 -11.00
N PRO A 243 34.74 -7.86 -10.68
CA PRO A 243 35.69 -8.93 -10.99
C PRO A 243 35.36 -10.27 -10.34
N SER A 244 34.74 -10.29 -9.15
CA SER A 244 34.36 -11.51 -8.45
C SER A 244 33.24 -12.27 -9.16
N TYR A 245 32.36 -11.55 -9.88
CA TYR A 245 31.23 -12.12 -10.64
C TYR A 245 31.57 -12.37 -12.12
N ARG A 246 32.79 -12.15 -12.56
CA ARG A 246 33.21 -12.28 -13.97
C ARG A 246 32.94 -13.67 -14.58
N LYS A 247 32.97 -14.73 -13.76
CA LYS A 247 32.71 -16.10 -14.22
C LYS A 247 31.19 -16.40 -14.39
N GLU A 248 30.37 -15.59 -13.76
CA GLU A 248 28.90 -15.71 -13.75
C GLU A 248 28.25 -14.78 -14.79
N CYS A 249 29.08 -13.98 -15.50
CA CYS A 249 28.63 -12.99 -16.46
C CYS A 249 28.95 -13.39 -17.88
N THR A 250 28.01 -13.21 -18.81
CA THR A 250 28.32 -13.23 -20.24
C THR A 250 29.16 -12.01 -20.64
N PRO A 251 30.00 -12.12 -21.70
CA PRO A 251 30.77 -10.97 -22.19
C PRO A 251 29.89 -9.76 -22.53
N GLU A 252 28.66 -9.99 -23.00
CA GLU A 252 27.71 -8.94 -23.37
C GLU A 252 27.20 -8.19 -22.14
N VAL A 253 26.76 -8.88 -21.10
CA VAL A 253 26.31 -8.25 -19.86
C VAL A 253 27.42 -7.50 -19.16
N LEU A 254 28.65 -8.07 -19.15
CA LEU A 254 29.84 -7.37 -18.66
C LEU A 254 30.11 -6.08 -19.44
N ARG A 255 29.91 -6.09 -20.76
CA ARG A 255 30.08 -4.91 -21.61
C ARG A 255 29.04 -3.85 -21.25
N ARG A 256 27.75 -4.21 -21.23
CA ARG A 256 26.64 -3.30 -20.83
C ARG A 256 26.88 -2.68 -19.46
N LEU A 257 27.23 -3.50 -18.48
CA LEU A 257 27.49 -3.01 -17.12
C LEU A 257 28.70 -2.06 -17.06
N LYS A 258 29.78 -2.36 -17.78
CA LYS A 258 30.92 -1.46 -17.88
C LYS A 258 30.58 -0.13 -18.57
N GLU A 259 29.80 -0.17 -19.64
CA GLU A 259 29.31 1.03 -20.34
C GLU A 259 28.42 1.86 -19.41
N SER A 260 27.48 1.21 -18.71
CA SER A 260 26.64 1.83 -17.68
C SER A 260 27.47 2.52 -16.57
N LEU A 261 28.47 1.81 -16.01
CA LEU A 261 29.36 2.37 -15.00
C LEU A 261 30.26 3.50 -15.51
N GLN A 262 30.57 3.54 -16.82
CA GLN A 262 31.36 4.61 -17.42
C GLN A 262 30.53 5.86 -17.66
N LYS A 263 29.29 5.67 -18.13
CA LYS A 263 28.37 6.75 -18.46
C LYS A 263 27.52 7.22 -17.29
N SER A 264 27.50 6.44 -16.18
CA SER A 264 26.56 6.63 -15.05
C SER A 264 25.11 6.56 -15.49
N GLU A 265 24.80 5.64 -16.42
CA GLU A 265 23.47 5.43 -16.98
C GLU A 265 22.91 4.07 -16.60
N SER A 266 21.62 4.02 -16.25
CA SER A 266 20.88 2.79 -15.99
C SER A 266 20.55 2.06 -17.31
N PHE A 267 20.23 0.77 -17.22
CA PHE A 267 19.65 -0.03 -18.29
C PHE A 267 18.54 -0.94 -17.74
N PRO A 268 17.56 -1.34 -18.57
CA PRO A 268 16.46 -2.19 -18.12
C PRO A 268 16.92 -3.49 -17.45
N GLY A 269 16.34 -3.83 -16.28
CA GLY A 269 16.66 -5.02 -15.50
C GLY A 269 17.89 -4.91 -14.60
N ILE A 270 18.51 -3.73 -14.49
CA ILE A 270 19.70 -3.51 -13.65
C ILE A 270 19.43 -3.75 -12.16
N GLU A 271 18.17 -3.64 -11.72
CA GLU A 271 17.76 -3.82 -10.33
C GLU A 271 18.12 -5.20 -9.78
N SER A 272 18.13 -6.23 -10.65
CA SER A 272 18.60 -7.57 -10.32
C SER A 272 20.10 -7.65 -10.01
N LEU A 273 20.84 -6.59 -10.31
CA LEU A 273 22.28 -6.46 -10.06
C LEU A 273 22.60 -5.57 -8.85
N SER A 274 21.59 -5.17 -8.07
CA SER A 274 21.77 -4.28 -6.89
C SER A 274 22.85 -4.75 -5.93
N PRO A 275 23.10 -6.06 -5.68
CA PRO A 275 24.21 -6.50 -4.83
C PRO A 275 25.59 -6.10 -5.33
N LEU A 276 25.74 -5.73 -6.60
CA LEU A 276 27.01 -5.22 -7.13
C LEU A 276 27.28 -3.77 -6.73
N PHE A 277 26.25 -3.01 -6.38
CA PHE A 277 26.34 -1.56 -6.14
C PHE A 277 26.43 -1.20 -4.65
N TYR A 278 26.04 -2.11 -3.77
CA TYR A 278 25.99 -1.86 -2.33
C TYR A 278 26.72 -2.95 -1.54
N PRO A 279 27.49 -2.59 -0.52
CA PRO A 279 28.17 -3.57 0.35
C PRO A 279 27.19 -4.53 1.04
N LYS A 280 25.99 -4.03 1.35
CA LYS A 280 24.91 -4.77 1.97
C LYS A 280 23.60 -4.13 1.53
N LEU A 281 22.70 -4.95 1.00
CA LEU A 281 21.31 -4.56 0.80
C LEU A 281 20.54 -4.76 2.11
N GLU A 282 19.49 -3.98 2.29
CA GLU A 282 18.60 -4.04 3.45
C GLU A 282 17.21 -4.51 3.04
N THR A 283 16.41 -4.92 4.01
CA THR A 283 15.01 -5.33 3.85
C THR A 283 14.09 -4.29 4.50
N LEU A 284 12.80 -4.44 4.32
CA LEU A 284 11.83 -3.56 4.98
C LEU A 284 11.97 -3.58 6.51
N PHE A 285 12.39 -4.71 7.11
CA PHE A 285 12.66 -4.82 8.55
C PHE A 285 13.72 -3.83 9.03
N ASP A 286 14.73 -3.53 8.21
CA ASP A 286 15.82 -2.62 8.57
C ASP A 286 15.38 -1.14 8.55
N TYR A 287 14.23 -0.84 7.93
CA TYR A 287 13.62 0.50 7.91
C TYR A 287 12.61 0.74 9.02
N PHE A 288 12.16 -0.31 9.72
CA PHE A 288 11.24 -0.14 10.84
C PHE A 288 11.89 0.65 11.97
N PRO A 289 11.13 1.49 12.68
CA PRO A 289 11.60 2.08 13.93
C PRO A 289 11.86 1.00 14.98
N ALA A 290 12.55 1.37 16.06
CA ALA A 290 12.85 0.44 17.14
C ALA A 290 11.59 -0.20 17.77
N GLU A 291 10.47 0.52 17.74
CA GLU A 291 9.20 0.07 18.26
C GLU A 291 8.12 0.12 17.18
N TYR A 292 7.52 -1.01 16.89
CA TYR A 292 6.39 -1.17 15.96
C TYR A 292 5.54 -2.36 16.41
N LEU A 293 4.30 -2.42 15.92
CA LEU A 293 3.40 -3.55 16.14
C LEU A 293 3.25 -4.33 14.83
N LEU A 294 3.72 -5.57 14.80
CA LEU A 294 3.60 -6.42 13.62
C LEU A 294 2.35 -7.31 13.72
N VAL A 295 1.50 -7.18 12.72
CA VAL A 295 0.26 -7.93 12.54
C VAL A 295 0.39 -8.87 11.35
N VAL A 296 0.11 -10.14 11.55
CA VAL A 296 0.17 -11.18 10.52
C VAL A 296 -1.25 -11.62 10.20
N ASP A 297 -1.70 -11.40 8.97
CA ASP A 297 -3.03 -11.79 8.51
C ASP A 297 -2.96 -13.17 7.85
N GLU A 298 -3.67 -14.17 8.42
CA GLU A 298 -3.72 -15.56 7.94
C GLU A 298 -2.32 -16.19 7.78
N GLU A 299 -1.59 -16.36 8.88
CA GLU A 299 -0.18 -16.84 8.93
C GLU A 299 0.13 -18.00 7.97
N ASN A 300 -0.75 -18.99 7.85
CA ASN A 300 -0.51 -20.15 7.00
C ASN A 300 -0.40 -19.74 5.52
N HIS A 301 -1.28 -18.85 5.06
CA HIS A 301 -1.27 -18.35 3.68
C HIS A 301 -0.01 -17.53 3.40
N ILE A 302 0.45 -16.74 4.39
CA ILE A 302 1.70 -15.97 4.28
C ILE A 302 2.89 -16.89 4.12
N THR A 303 2.98 -17.95 4.91
CA THR A 303 4.08 -18.92 4.84
C THR A 303 4.06 -19.67 3.49
N GLU A 304 2.90 -20.17 3.06
CA GLU A 304 2.72 -20.83 1.77
C GLU A 304 3.08 -19.88 0.60
N ARG A 305 2.66 -18.62 0.68
CA ARG A 305 2.97 -17.63 -0.37
C ARG A 305 4.45 -17.28 -0.41
N ALA A 306 5.11 -17.15 0.73
CA ALA A 306 6.54 -16.90 0.80
C ALA A 306 7.37 -18.06 0.22
N GLU A 307 6.97 -19.30 0.52
CA GLU A 307 7.61 -20.49 -0.05
C GLU A 307 7.44 -20.55 -1.56
N HIS A 308 6.21 -20.37 -2.05
CA HIS A 308 5.90 -20.39 -3.47
C HIS A 308 6.67 -19.29 -4.23
N PHE A 309 6.67 -18.06 -3.72
CA PHE A 309 7.42 -16.95 -4.31
C PHE A 309 8.92 -17.26 -4.39
N TYR A 310 9.50 -17.80 -3.32
CA TYR A 310 10.93 -18.15 -3.33
C TYR A 310 11.24 -19.25 -4.36
N GLN A 311 10.33 -20.22 -4.55
CA GLN A 311 10.44 -21.25 -5.58
C GLN A 311 10.35 -20.65 -6.99
N GLU A 312 9.43 -19.71 -7.24
CA GLU A 312 9.34 -18.99 -8.51
C GLU A 312 10.66 -18.27 -8.82
N VAL A 313 11.19 -17.49 -7.88
CA VAL A 313 12.49 -16.79 -8.03
C VAL A 313 13.63 -17.75 -8.31
N PHE A 314 13.66 -18.90 -7.62
CA PHE A 314 14.69 -19.92 -7.83
C PHE A 314 14.59 -20.57 -9.22
N MET A 315 13.38 -20.84 -9.72
CA MET A 315 13.19 -21.36 -11.07
C MET A 315 13.67 -20.36 -12.13
N GLU A 316 13.31 -19.08 -12.00
CA GLU A 316 13.78 -18.04 -12.92
C GLU A 316 15.30 -17.87 -12.88
N TYR A 317 15.91 -17.99 -11.70
CA TYR A 317 17.37 -18.03 -11.57
C TYR A 317 18.00 -19.17 -12.36
N GLU A 318 17.52 -20.41 -12.21
CA GLU A 318 18.05 -21.56 -12.93
C GLU A 318 17.84 -21.46 -14.45
N LEU A 319 16.66 -20.98 -14.90
CA LEU A 319 16.39 -20.72 -16.31
C LEU A 319 17.33 -19.66 -16.89
N SER A 320 17.53 -18.58 -16.19
CA SER A 320 18.44 -17.49 -16.60
C SER A 320 19.90 -17.94 -16.65
N LYS A 321 20.32 -18.81 -15.74
CA LYS A 321 21.65 -19.47 -15.81
C LYS A 321 21.81 -20.33 -17.04
N GLN A 322 20.80 -21.14 -17.38
CA GLN A 322 20.84 -21.98 -18.59
C GLN A 322 20.93 -21.13 -19.86
N GLN A 323 20.33 -19.93 -19.85
CA GLN A 323 20.41 -18.96 -20.93
C GLN A 323 21.72 -18.13 -20.91
N ASN A 324 22.64 -18.44 -20.02
CA ASN A 324 23.89 -17.68 -19.81
C ASN A 324 23.69 -16.18 -19.53
N LYS A 325 22.55 -15.80 -18.94
CA LYS A 325 22.35 -14.43 -18.44
C LYS A 325 23.16 -14.22 -17.15
N LEU A 326 23.51 -12.98 -16.84
CA LEU A 326 24.07 -12.66 -15.52
C LEU A 326 22.99 -12.84 -14.47
N THR A 327 23.23 -13.75 -13.56
CA THR A 327 22.32 -14.04 -12.46
C THR A 327 23.10 -14.06 -11.16
N LEU A 328 22.69 -13.23 -10.22
CA LEU A 328 23.14 -13.32 -8.84
C LEU A 328 22.28 -14.32 -8.08
N SER A 329 22.81 -14.92 -7.02
CA SER A 329 22.03 -15.90 -6.25
C SER A 329 20.77 -15.25 -5.67
N PRO A 330 19.63 -15.98 -5.62
CA PRO A 330 18.40 -15.45 -5.03
C PRO A 330 18.58 -14.87 -3.63
N GLU A 331 19.45 -15.46 -2.81
CA GLU A 331 19.71 -15.01 -1.44
C GLU A 331 20.39 -13.62 -1.38
N ALA A 332 21.06 -13.21 -2.45
CA ALA A 332 21.61 -11.86 -2.53
C ALA A 332 20.52 -10.79 -2.71
N LEU A 333 19.36 -11.15 -3.29
CA LEU A 333 18.26 -10.26 -3.61
C LEU A 333 17.07 -10.42 -2.66
N PHE A 334 16.91 -11.59 -2.04
CA PHE A 334 15.74 -11.92 -1.22
C PHE A 334 16.14 -12.63 0.07
N LEU A 335 15.32 -12.49 1.09
CA LEU A 335 15.28 -13.42 2.21
C LEU A 335 14.74 -14.77 1.69
N THR A 336 15.23 -15.87 2.24
CA THR A 336 14.56 -17.15 2.08
C THR A 336 13.23 -17.15 2.82
N HIS A 337 12.29 -18.02 2.43
CA HIS A 337 11.01 -18.17 3.14
C HIS A 337 11.21 -18.52 4.62
N ARG A 338 12.27 -19.30 4.97
CA ARG A 338 12.61 -19.65 6.35
C ARG A 338 13.12 -18.46 7.16
N GLU A 339 13.94 -17.60 6.55
CA GLU A 339 14.39 -16.35 7.20
C GLU A 339 13.21 -15.41 7.46
N LEU A 340 12.29 -15.28 6.50
CA LEU A 340 11.07 -14.50 6.70
C LEU A 340 10.23 -15.07 7.85
N GLU A 341 9.98 -16.39 7.84
CA GLU A 341 9.20 -17.06 8.89
C GLU A 341 9.81 -16.86 10.28
N SER A 342 11.17 -16.99 10.41
CA SER A 342 11.88 -16.73 11.66
C SER A 342 11.67 -15.29 12.13
N ARG A 343 11.88 -14.31 11.24
CA ARG A 343 11.70 -12.88 11.58
C ARG A 343 10.26 -12.53 11.94
N LEU A 344 9.28 -13.11 11.24
CA LEU A 344 7.87 -12.92 11.60
C LEU A 344 7.55 -13.51 12.98
N LYS A 345 8.03 -14.70 13.30
CA LYS A 345 7.84 -15.33 14.61
C LYS A 345 8.48 -14.53 15.75
N GLU A 346 9.64 -13.93 15.50
CA GLU A 346 10.35 -13.12 16.50
C GLU A 346 9.67 -11.76 16.72
N SER A 347 9.04 -11.19 15.68
CA SER A 347 8.55 -9.81 15.68
C SER A 347 7.03 -9.67 15.78
N ALA A 348 6.26 -10.70 15.36
CA ALA A 348 4.81 -10.60 15.31
C ALA A 348 4.18 -10.67 16.70
N GLN A 349 3.32 -9.69 16.99
CA GLN A 349 2.58 -9.62 18.25
C GLN A 349 1.10 -9.99 18.09
N VAL A 350 0.55 -9.78 16.88
CA VAL A 350 -0.89 -10.01 16.60
C VAL A 350 -1.04 -10.89 15.37
N TYR A 351 -1.89 -11.91 15.48
CA TYR A 351 -2.29 -12.75 14.37
C TYR A 351 -3.79 -12.59 14.14
N LEU A 352 -4.19 -12.30 12.91
CA LEU A 352 -5.59 -12.20 12.52
C LEU A 352 -6.02 -13.48 11.83
N LYS A 353 -7.19 -14.01 12.18
CA LYS A 353 -7.76 -15.21 11.57
C LYS A 353 -9.26 -15.08 11.34
N SER A 354 -9.69 -15.41 10.12
CA SER A 354 -11.10 -15.40 9.74
C SER A 354 -11.84 -16.60 10.34
N LYS A 355 -11.20 -17.77 10.34
CA LYS A 355 -11.80 -19.03 10.83
C LYS A 355 -11.17 -19.44 12.17
N VAL A 356 -11.98 -20.13 12.99
CA VAL A 356 -11.51 -20.76 14.22
C VAL A 356 -10.79 -22.06 13.85
N PRO A 357 -9.47 -22.17 14.03
CA PRO A 357 -8.76 -23.42 13.77
C PRO A 357 -9.16 -24.49 14.78
N GLY A 358 -9.32 -25.72 14.32
CA GLY A 358 -9.54 -26.88 15.20
C GLY A 358 -8.30 -27.33 16.01
N LYS A 359 -7.14 -26.65 15.87
CA LYS A 359 -5.90 -26.98 16.59
C LYS A 359 -5.68 -26.01 17.75
N LYS A 360 -5.16 -26.53 18.89
CA LYS A 360 -4.72 -25.72 20.02
C LYS A 360 -3.56 -24.82 19.57
N SER A 361 -3.70 -23.51 19.73
CA SER A 361 -2.63 -22.54 19.59
C SER A 361 -1.95 -22.35 20.94
N GLU A 362 -0.63 -22.14 20.95
CA GLU A 362 0.11 -21.75 22.16
C GLU A 362 -0.09 -20.27 22.52
N ARG A 363 -0.74 -19.51 21.61
CA ARG A 363 -1.00 -18.08 21.75
C ARG A 363 -2.26 -17.81 22.59
N THR A 364 -2.35 -16.63 23.17
CA THR A 364 -3.58 -16.18 23.81
C THR A 364 -4.64 -15.87 22.76
N ILE A 365 -5.73 -16.63 22.73
CA ILE A 365 -6.78 -16.51 21.73
C ILE A 365 -7.91 -15.61 22.23
N TYR A 366 -8.36 -14.68 21.38
CA TYR A 366 -9.55 -13.87 21.59
C TYR A 366 -10.54 -14.04 20.44
N GLN A 367 -11.77 -14.46 20.77
CA GLN A 367 -12.87 -14.58 19.83
C GLN A 367 -13.61 -13.24 19.71
N LEU A 368 -13.66 -12.67 18.51
CA LEU A 368 -14.26 -11.35 18.25
C LEU A 368 -15.70 -11.42 17.72
N GLN A 369 -16.16 -12.59 17.28
CA GLN A 369 -17.53 -12.89 16.86
C GLN A 369 -18.08 -11.95 15.77
N PHE A 370 -17.28 -11.69 14.73
CA PHE A 370 -17.77 -11.08 13.51
C PHE A 370 -18.26 -12.15 12.53
N SER A 371 -19.33 -11.86 11.82
CA SER A 371 -19.91 -12.71 10.78
C SER A 371 -20.10 -11.88 9.49
N ASP A 372 -19.90 -12.51 8.34
CA ASP A 372 -20.26 -11.89 7.07
C ASP A 372 -21.78 -11.81 6.87
N ASN A 373 -22.19 -11.08 5.84
CA ASN A 373 -23.57 -10.91 5.46
C ASN A 373 -24.02 -11.91 4.37
N GLN A 374 -23.14 -12.84 3.93
CA GLN A 374 -23.47 -13.79 2.87
C GLN A 374 -24.60 -14.73 3.29
N SER A 375 -24.62 -15.14 4.56
CA SER A 375 -25.67 -15.99 5.11
C SER A 375 -27.06 -15.32 5.07
N LEU A 376 -27.14 -14.01 5.05
CA LEU A 376 -28.40 -13.28 4.88
C LEU A 376 -28.94 -13.42 3.45
N ARG A 377 -28.07 -13.67 2.46
CA ARG A 377 -28.43 -13.84 1.02
C ARG A 377 -28.84 -15.27 0.69
N THR A 378 -28.20 -16.28 1.26
CA THR A 378 -28.49 -17.70 0.99
C THR A 378 -29.87 -18.13 1.50
N GLY A 379 -30.45 -17.45 2.48
CA GLY A 379 -31.86 -17.60 2.89
C GLY A 379 -32.87 -17.27 1.78
N PHE A 380 -32.46 -16.56 0.71
CA PHE A 380 -33.34 -16.11 -0.37
C PHE A 380 -33.60 -17.16 -1.45
N GLU A 381 -32.65 -18.05 -1.71
CA GLU A 381 -32.78 -19.08 -2.76
C GLU A 381 -33.90 -20.10 -2.47
N HIS A 382 -34.39 -20.13 -1.23
CA HIS A 382 -35.40 -21.09 -0.77
C HIS A 382 -36.79 -20.48 -0.49
N SER A 383 -36.95 -19.14 -0.56
CA SER A 383 -38.27 -18.51 -0.33
C SER A 383 -38.96 -18.13 -1.65
N LYS A 384 -40.08 -18.77 -1.95
CA LYS A 384 -40.86 -18.62 -3.19
C LYS A 384 -41.69 -17.32 -3.31
N ALA A 385 -41.59 -16.36 -2.40
CA ALA A 385 -42.63 -15.34 -2.29
C ALA A 385 -42.22 -13.86 -2.40
N THR A 386 -40.93 -13.51 -2.32
CA THR A 386 -40.51 -12.08 -2.36
C THR A 386 -39.15 -11.93 -3.06
N SER A 387 -38.97 -10.81 -3.76
CA SER A 387 -37.66 -10.48 -4.34
C SER A 387 -36.61 -10.41 -3.20
N ALA A 388 -35.37 -10.76 -3.50
CA ALA A 388 -34.25 -10.71 -2.53
C ALA A 388 -34.17 -9.35 -1.80
N ALA A 389 -34.42 -8.26 -2.52
CA ALA A 389 -34.51 -6.90 -1.97
C ALA A 389 -35.62 -6.74 -0.92
N GLY A 390 -36.82 -7.30 -1.17
CA GLY A 390 -37.95 -7.18 -0.24
C GLY A 390 -37.69 -7.81 1.13
N HIS A 391 -37.01 -8.97 1.16
CA HIS A 391 -36.65 -9.61 2.42
C HIS A 391 -35.57 -8.82 3.20
N MET A 392 -34.55 -8.30 2.49
CA MET A 392 -33.52 -7.47 3.13
C MET A 392 -34.13 -6.22 3.76
N VAL A 393 -35.10 -5.59 3.07
CA VAL A 393 -35.86 -4.46 3.60
C VAL A 393 -36.63 -4.85 4.86
N GLN A 394 -37.26 -6.03 4.87
CA GLN A 394 -37.93 -6.54 6.06
C GLN A 394 -36.96 -6.71 7.23
N LEU A 395 -35.79 -7.29 6.98
CA LEU A 395 -34.75 -7.43 8.00
C LEU A 395 -34.27 -6.08 8.53
N LEU A 396 -34.06 -5.09 7.65
CA LEU A 396 -33.68 -3.74 8.06
C LEU A 396 -34.73 -3.10 8.98
N GLN A 397 -36.02 -3.25 8.64
CA GLN A 397 -37.12 -2.76 9.48
C GLN A 397 -37.18 -3.48 10.84
N ASP A 398 -37.01 -4.80 10.86
CA ASP A 398 -37.06 -5.61 12.10
C ASP A 398 -35.87 -5.27 13.01
N TRP A 399 -34.66 -5.12 12.47
CA TRP A 399 -33.48 -4.71 13.22
C TRP A 399 -33.61 -3.28 13.75
N SER A 400 -34.11 -2.36 12.93
CA SER A 400 -34.35 -0.98 13.35
C SER A 400 -35.35 -0.92 14.50
N LYS A 401 -36.48 -1.65 14.41
CA LYS A 401 -37.48 -1.76 15.50
C LYS A 401 -36.91 -2.38 16.77
N SER A 402 -35.96 -3.30 16.62
CA SER A 402 -35.25 -3.96 17.74
C SER A 402 -34.15 -3.07 18.35
N GLY A 403 -33.93 -1.87 17.81
CA GLY A 403 -32.92 -0.94 18.30
C GLY A 403 -31.47 -1.36 17.99
N ILE A 404 -31.26 -2.29 17.04
CA ILE A 404 -29.93 -2.71 16.61
C ILE A 404 -29.32 -1.61 15.73
N PRO A 405 -28.14 -1.08 16.06
CA PRO A 405 -27.47 -0.08 15.22
C PRO A 405 -27.12 -0.64 13.84
N ILE A 406 -27.61 0.05 12.81
CA ILE A 406 -27.36 -0.30 11.39
C ILE A 406 -26.64 0.86 10.74
N ILE A 407 -25.62 0.54 9.97
CA ILE A 407 -24.93 1.49 9.09
C ILE A 407 -24.96 0.94 7.67
N LEU A 408 -25.33 1.78 6.74
CA LEU A 408 -25.28 1.50 5.31
C LEU A 408 -24.09 2.21 4.69
N SER A 409 -23.40 1.56 3.76
CA SER A 409 -22.28 2.14 3.02
C SER A 409 -22.60 2.23 1.53
N ALA A 410 -22.31 3.39 0.95
CA ALA A 410 -22.42 3.67 -0.47
C ALA A 410 -21.11 4.25 -1.01
N LYS A 411 -20.74 3.89 -2.26
CA LYS A 411 -19.42 4.23 -2.83
C LYS A 411 -19.11 5.73 -2.88
N ASN A 412 -20.12 6.54 -3.16
CA ASN A 412 -20.01 8.00 -3.24
C ASN A 412 -21.36 8.65 -3.00
N GLN A 413 -21.41 9.99 -3.01
CA GLN A 413 -22.62 10.76 -2.76
C GLN A 413 -23.78 10.38 -3.69
N THR A 414 -23.54 10.30 -5.00
CA THR A 414 -24.57 9.95 -5.99
C THR A 414 -25.18 8.57 -5.71
N HIS A 415 -24.33 7.59 -5.31
CA HIS A 415 -24.83 6.27 -4.93
C HIS A 415 -25.59 6.31 -3.60
N ALA A 416 -25.17 7.14 -2.66
CA ALA A 416 -25.85 7.30 -1.38
C ALA A 416 -27.24 7.92 -1.54
N ASP A 417 -27.37 8.98 -2.35
CA ASP A 417 -28.64 9.63 -2.64
C ASP A 417 -29.61 8.67 -3.33
N HIS A 418 -29.13 7.92 -4.32
CA HIS A 418 -29.96 6.90 -4.99
C HIS A 418 -30.32 5.74 -4.04
N PHE A 419 -29.40 5.35 -3.16
CA PHE A 419 -29.65 4.32 -2.16
C PHE A 419 -30.72 4.76 -1.16
N GLN A 420 -30.64 6.01 -0.68
CA GLN A 420 -31.66 6.60 0.18
C GLN A 420 -33.04 6.58 -0.48
N GLN A 421 -33.15 7.04 -1.74
CA GLN A 421 -34.40 7.07 -2.45
C GLN A 421 -35.04 5.68 -2.60
N LEU A 422 -34.23 4.67 -2.94
CA LEU A 422 -34.69 3.28 -3.04
C LEU A 422 -35.20 2.72 -1.69
N LEU A 423 -34.56 3.09 -0.59
CA LEU A 423 -34.98 2.68 0.75
C LEU A 423 -36.27 3.39 1.18
N GLU A 424 -36.42 4.69 0.87
CA GLU A 424 -37.64 5.47 1.13
C GLU A 424 -38.82 4.92 0.35
N ASP A 425 -38.65 4.56 -0.93
CA ASP A 425 -39.68 3.93 -1.76
C ASP A 425 -40.14 2.56 -1.18
N LEU A 426 -39.28 1.90 -0.42
CA LEU A 426 -39.55 0.63 0.26
C LEU A 426 -39.99 0.82 1.73
N GLY A 427 -40.22 2.05 2.18
CA GLY A 427 -40.68 2.37 3.53
C GLY A 427 -39.62 2.22 4.63
N VAL A 428 -38.32 2.36 4.30
CA VAL A 428 -37.22 2.40 5.25
C VAL A 428 -36.70 3.83 5.39
N GLU A 429 -36.87 4.41 6.56
CA GLU A 429 -36.32 5.75 6.83
C GLU A 429 -34.81 5.72 6.93
N SER A 430 -34.13 6.48 6.07
CA SER A 430 -32.70 6.58 6.02
C SER A 430 -32.23 8.02 5.84
N THR A 431 -30.97 8.30 6.11
CA THR A 431 -30.37 9.62 5.93
C THR A 431 -28.92 9.49 5.46
N VAL A 432 -28.57 10.29 4.43
CA VAL A 432 -27.17 10.38 4.00
C VAL A 432 -26.43 11.27 4.99
N ALA A 433 -25.46 10.68 5.70
CA ALA A 433 -24.60 11.43 6.60
C ALA A 433 -23.58 12.23 5.78
N GLY A 434 -23.71 13.56 5.77
CA GLY A 434 -22.73 14.43 5.13
C GLY A 434 -21.35 14.32 5.79
N LYS A 435 -20.29 14.65 5.02
CA LYS A 435 -18.89 14.71 5.54
C LYS A 435 -18.73 15.60 6.78
N GLU A 436 -19.66 16.54 6.99
CA GLU A 436 -19.68 17.45 8.13
C GLU A 436 -20.28 16.83 9.40
N GLN A 437 -21.11 15.79 9.25
CA GLN A 437 -21.76 15.10 10.38
C GLN A 437 -20.90 13.94 10.92
N VAL A 438 -19.96 13.44 10.12
CA VAL A 438 -18.89 12.54 10.61
C VAL A 438 -17.71 13.45 10.95
N PRO A 439 -17.36 13.66 12.23
CA PRO A 439 -16.25 14.51 12.60
C PRO A 439 -14.98 14.09 11.85
N LYS A 440 -14.29 15.04 11.20
CA LYS A 440 -13.03 14.78 10.45
C LYS A 440 -11.98 14.06 11.29
N ASP A 441 -12.07 14.23 12.62
CA ASP A 441 -11.13 13.69 13.60
C ASP A 441 -11.73 12.57 14.46
N CYS A 442 -12.95 12.10 14.15
CA CYS A 442 -13.57 11.03 14.90
C CYS A 442 -13.35 9.71 14.16
N PRO A 443 -12.35 8.92 14.57
CA PRO A 443 -12.22 7.56 14.08
C PRO A 443 -13.53 6.81 14.37
N TRP A 444 -13.94 5.98 13.44
CA TRP A 444 -15.10 5.10 13.54
C TRP A 444 -15.33 4.49 14.93
N PRO A 445 -14.30 4.04 15.68
CA PRO A 445 -14.44 3.53 17.02
C PRO A 445 -15.02 4.52 18.04
N LYS A 446 -14.61 5.79 17.98
CA LYS A 446 -15.17 6.82 18.88
C LYS A 446 -16.62 7.14 18.55
N TRP A 447 -16.99 7.03 17.29
CA TRP A 447 -18.38 7.21 16.85
C TRP A 447 -19.27 6.04 17.31
N LEU A 448 -18.74 4.81 17.38
CA LEU A 448 -19.41 3.65 17.98
C LEU A 448 -19.46 3.72 19.51
N GLU A 449 -18.57 4.46 20.15
CA GLU A 449 -18.50 4.63 21.61
C GLU A 449 -19.36 5.79 22.12
N SER A 450 -19.44 6.85 21.32
CA SER A 450 -20.28 7.98 21.64
C SER A 450 -21.75 7.58 21.40
N ASN A 451 -22.57 7.64 22.43
CA ASN A 451 -24.04 7.55 22.31
C ASN A 451 -24.65 8.70 21.46
N THR A 452 -23.85 9.36 20.62
CA THR A 452 -24.28 10.38 19.64
C THR A 452 -25.17 9.81 18.54
N PHE A 453 -25.41 8.50 18.54
CA PHE A 453 -26.55 7.89 17.85
C PHE A 453 -27.93 8.38 18.31
N ASP A 454 -28.03 9.14 19.41
CA ASP A 454 -29.34 9.61 19.87
C ASP A 454 -30.10 10.48 18.86
N GLY A 455 -29.40 11.20 17.98
CA GLY A 455 -30.00 11.91 16.84
C GLY A 455 -30.25 11.06 15.59
N LEU A 456 -29.71 9.82 15.52
CA LEU A 456 -29.84 8.89 14.40
C LEU A 456 -30.74 7.70 14.70
N LYS A 457 -31.36 7.64 15.91
CA LYS A 457 -32.22 6.53 16.32
C LYS A 457 -33.48 6.37 15.46
N GLU A 458 -33.89 7.43 14.77
CA GLU A 458 -35.08 7.41 13.94
C GLU A 458 -34.80 7.05 12.47
N LYS A 459 -33.56 7.24 11.99
CA LYS A 459 -33.20 7.02 10.57
C LYS A 459 -31.90 6.25 10.44
N ILE A 460 -31.86 5.30 9.50
CA ILE A 460 -30.65 4.52 9.22
C ILE A 460 -29.61 5.39 8.49
N PRO A 461 -28.39 5.58 9.03
CA PRO A 461 -27.37 6.39 8.37
C PRO A 461 -26.77 5.67 7.16
N ILE A 462 -26.61 6.41 6.05
CA ILE A 462 -25.87 6.00 4.86
C ILE A 462 -24.56 6.79 4.83
N LEU A 463 -23.42 6.10 4.92
CA LEU A 463 -22.10 6.70 4.86
C LEU A 463 -21.49 6.55 3.46
N CYS A 464 -20.88 7.65 2.97
CA CYS A 464 -20.15 7.62 1.71
C CYS A 464 -18.73 7.08 1.90
N GLY A 465 -18.41 6.02 1.17
CA GLY A 465 -17.07 5.40 1.15
C GLY A 465 -17.13 4.01 0.56
N ASN A 466 -15.99 3.57 0.03
CA ASN A 466 -15.90 2.25 -0.59
C ASN A 466 -15.37 1.25 0.43
N VAL A 467 -16.25 0.41 0.96
CA VAL A 467 -15.92 -0.74 1.80
C VAL A 467 -16.15 -2.02 1.02
N SER A 468 -15.25 -2.99 1.15
CA SER A 468 -15.24 -4.22 0.34
C SER A 468 -16.47 -5.09 0.58
N SER A 469 -16.90 -5.21 1.83
CA SER A 469 -18.08 -5.95 2.28
C SER A 469 -18.49 -5.50 3.68
N GLY A 470 -19.75 -5.66 3.99
CA GLY A 470 -20.25 -5.44 5.33
C GLY A 470 -19.93 -6.61 6.27
N PHE A 471 -20.35 -6.45 7.52
CA PHE A 471 -20.27 -7.49 8.56
C PHE A 471 -21.32 -7.27 9.63
N ARG A 472 -21.60 -8.31 10.38
CA ARG A 472 -22.39 -8.27 11.61
C ARG A 472 -21.47 -8.58 12.78
N ARG A 473 -21.69 -7.88 13.86
CA ARG A 473 -21.10 -8.24 15.13
C ARG A 473 -22.13 -8.97 15.98
N LEU A 474 -21.74 -10.12 16.52
CA LEU A 474 -22.58 -10.96 17.37
C LEU A 474 -22.14 -10.83 18.85
N ASP A 475 -23.05 -11.12 19.77
CA ASP A 475 -22.71 -11.34 21.17
C ASP A 475 -22.35 -12.81 21.46
N ALA A 476 -22.17 -13.15 22.74
CA ALA A 476 -21.85 -14.51 23.18
C ALA A 476 -22.97 -15.53 22.86
N ASP A 477 -24.21 -15.06 22.75
CA ASP A 477 -25.39 -15.89 22.48
C ASP A 477 -25.70 -15.94 20.97
N GLY A 478 -24.85 -15.32 20.13
CA GLY A 478 -25.00 -15.26 18.67
C GLY A 478 -26.02 -14.23 18.20
N GLN A 479 -26.51 -13.32 19.08
CA GLN A 479 -27.42 -12.27 18.68
C GLN A 479 -26.68 -11.09 18.08
N THR A 480 -27.26 -10.48 17.06
CA THR A 480 -26.68 -9.36 16.35
C THR A 480 -26.67 -8.09 17.20
N GLN A 481 -25.52 -7.50 17.39
CA GLN A 481 -25.31 -6.28 18.18
C GLN A 481 -25.06 -5.03 17.33
N PHE A 482 -24.60 -5.22 16.10
CA PHE A 482 -24.27 -4.15 15.16
C PHE A 482 -24.21 -4.70 13.74
N ILE A 483 -24.60 -3.90 12.76
CA ILE A 483 -24.60 -4.28 11.35
C ILE A 483 -24.01 -3.17 10.50
N LEU A 484 -23.05 -3.52 9.64
CA LEU A 484 -22.61 -2.74 8.50
C LEU A 484 -23.05 -3.48 7.23
N LEU A 485 -23.75 -2.78 6.34
CA LEU A 485 -24.19 -3.31 5.05
C LEU A 485 -23.74 -2.40 3.91
N THR A 486 -23.33 -3.00 2.81
CA THR A 486 -23.10 -2.28 1.55
C THR A 486 -24.35 -2.25 0.70
N GLN A 487 -24.39 -1.32 -0.27
CA GLN A 487 -25.49 -1.25 -1.22
C GLN A 487 -25.65 -2.55 -2.01
N GLU A 488 -24.56 -3.20 -2.37
CA GLU A 488 -24.56 -4.47 -3.09
C GLU A 488 -25.13 -5.63 -2.24
N GLU A 489 -24.92 -5.59 -0.93
CA GLU A 489 -25.48 -6.58 -0.02
C GLU A 489 -26.98 -6.43 0.17
N VAL A 490 -27.49 -5.19 0.10
CA VAL A 490 -28.94 -4.91 0.24
C VAL A 490 -29.71 -5.24 -1.04
N PHE A 491 -29.24 -4.79 -2.21
CA PHE A 491 -29.99 -4.92 -3.48
C PHE A 491 -29.46 -6.02 -4.40
N GLY A 492 -28.36 -6.68 -4.06
CA GLY A 492 -27.68 -7.65 -4.90
C GLY A 492 -26.76 -7.01 -5.93
N GLU A 493 -25.76 -7.75 -6.37
CA GLU A 493 -24.91 -7.32 -7.49
C GLU A 493 -25.73 -7.35 -8.79
N LYS A 494 -25.78 -6.24 -9.52
CA LYS A 494 -25.95 -6.35 -10.97
C LYS A 494 -24.74 -7.15 -11.46
N LYS A 495 -24.96 -8.33 -12.06
CA LYS A 495 -23.91 -9.09 -12.75
C LYS A 495 -23.27 -8.23 -13.84
N ARG A 496 -22.41 -7.31 -13.45
CA ARG A 496 -21.32 -6.85 -14.30
C ARG A 496 -20.21 -7.85 -14.05
N SER A 497 -19.78 -8.55 -15.10
CA SER A 497 -18.51 -9.29 -15.04
C SER A 497 -17.53 -8.36 -14.33
N ARG A 498 -17.00 -8.79 -13.19
CA ARG A 498 -15.87 -8.13 -12.54
C ARG A 498 -14.67 -8.25 -13.50
N ARG A 499 -14.59 -7.36 -14.47
CA ARG A 499 -13.29 -6.84 -14.81
C ARG A 499 -12.96 -5.94 -13.63
N LEU A 500 -12.20 -6.48 -12.67
CA LEU A 500 -11.42 -5.69 -11.73
C LEU A 500 -10.83 -4.54 -12.58
N GLN A 501 -11.11 -3.30 -12.19
CA GLN A 501 -10.26 -2.21 -12.65
C GLN A 501 -8.88 -2.51 -12.04
N ARG A 502 -8.11 -3.32 -12.78
CA ARG A 502 -6.68 -3.40 -12.55
C ARG A 502 -6.21 -1.97 -12.58
N THR A 503 -5.63 -1.48 -11.49
CA THR A 503 -4.86 -0.24 -11.48
C THR A 503 -4.05 -0.20 -12.76
N GLN A 504 -3.89 0.95 -13.40
CA GLN A 504 -3.20 1.10 -14.70
C GLN A 504 -1.88 0.34 -14.79
N VAL A 505 -1.25 0.03 -13.66
CA VAL A 505 -0.01 -0.76 -13.53
C VAL A 505 -0.20 -2.24 -13.88
N GLN A 506 -1.36 -2.85 -13.61
CA GLN A 506 -1.64 -4.24 -13.99
C GLN A 506 -2.11 -4.40 -15.45
N GLN A 507 -2.59 -3.34 -16.08
CA GLN A 507 -3.05 -3.42 -17.47
C GLN A 507 -1.92 -3.62 -18.49
N VAL A 508 -0.67 -3.27 -18.14
CA VAL A 508 0.47 -3.42 -19.05
C VAL A 508 1.11 -4.82 -18.96
N ALA A 509 1.10 -5.46 -17.80
CA ALA A 509 1.77 -6.76 -17.61
C ALA A 509 0.91 -7.99 -17.94
N GLY A 510 -0.40 -7.85 -18.03
CA GLY A 510 -1.33 -8.99 -18.13
C GLY A 510 -1.69 -9.47 -19.52
N ASN A 511 -1.21 -8.85 -20.61
CA ASN A 511 -1.72 -9.11 -21.96
C ASN A 511 -0.71 -9.62 -22.98
N LEU A 512 0.54 -9.85 -22.61
CA LEU A 512 1.53 -10.37 -23.58
C LEU A 512 1.33 -11.85 -23.90
N ASP A 513 0.82 -12.65 -22.96
CA ASP A 513 0.56 -14.09 -23.18
C ASP A 513 -0.73 -14.37 -23.98
N ASP A 514 -1.60 -13.38 -24.12
CA ASP A 514 -2.84 -13.49 -24.91
C ASP A 514 -2.67 -13.06 -26.39
N LEU A 515 -1.50 -12.54 -26.78
CA LEU A 515 -1.21 -12.13 -28.17
C LEU A 515 -0.95 -13.36 -29.06
N ARG A 516 -1.67 -13.42 -30.18
CA ARG A 516 -1.48 -14.41 -31.23
C ARG A 516 -0.90 -13.80 -32.48
N GLU A 517 -0.18 -14.62 -33.24
CA GLU A 517 0.35 -14.21 -34.55
C GLU A 517 -0.80 -13.75 -35.46
N GLY A 518 -0.81 -12.44 -35.82
CA GLY A 518 -1.89 -11.81 -36.59
C GLY A 518 -2.72 -10.79 -35.81
N ASP A 519 -2.52 -10.63 -34.50
CA ASP A 519 -3.23 -9.60 -33.71
C ASP A 519 -2.68 -8.20 -34.01
N HIS A 520 -3.59 -7.24 -34.11
CA HIS A 520 -3.23 -5.83 -34.27
C HIS A 520 -2.85 -5.24 -32.93
N VAL A 521 -1.60 -4.81 -32.78
CA VAL A 521 -1.09 -4.13 -31.60
C VAL A 521 -0.82 -2.66 -31.91
N VAL A 522 -1.12 -1.78 -30.95
CA VAL A 522 -0.77 -0.36 -31.03
C VAL A 522 0.51 -0.16 -30.21
N HIS A 523 1.55 0.30 -30.86
CA HIS A 523 2.79 0.69 -30.18
C HIS A 523 2.59 2.04 -29.50
N LEU A 524 2.95 2.15 -28.23
CA LEU A 524 2.70 3.37 -27.43
C LEU A 524 3.58 4.57 -27.84
N ASP A 525 4.62 4.33 -28.66
CA ASP A 525 5.57 5.36 -29.10
C ASP A 525 5.34 5.83 -30.56
N TYR A 526 4.17 5.53 -31.15
CA TYR A 526 3.79 6.04 -32.48
C TYR A 526 2.33 6.47 -32.51
#